data_ac3e5047cd9a937f54bf474590013b1d
#
_entry.id   ac3e5047cd9a937f54bf474590013b1d
#
_cell.length_a   1.000
_cell.length_b   1.000
_cell.length_c   1.000
_cell.angle_alpha   90.00
_cell.angle_beta   90.00
_cell.angle_gamma   90.00
#
_symmetry.space_group_name_H-M   'P 1'
#
loop_
_entity.id
_entity.type
_entity.pdbx_description
1 polymer ?
#
loop_
_entity_poly.entity_id
_entity_poly.type
_entity_poly.pdbx_seq_one_letter_code
_entity_poly.pdbx_strand_id
1 'polypeptide(L)'
;MDKKVIALPIFCFLLFGIFFENSISQERSYVKNLLKLTEYVTDETSTLKPEELSILRTRLKNFYDSTSTQIVVLILKSLNGETIEEVANSVFRYNKIGTKGKDNGILLLISKGDRKIRIEVGYGLEGVLPDVLAKKIIQTEISPSLKNDRYYEGISRGVETLISVTRGEYKVSSTEKETKSNNKNTLSTIIVITIVAIFVLIFIFSFIRSIIGMGKRRKGEAGSYFSSYDSNSSYSSDSYSSSSSSDSGFSGGGGDSGGGGASDDF
;
A
#
# COMPACT_ATOMS: atom_id res chain seq x y z
N MET A 1 8.76 -1.73 -51.22
CA MET A 1 8.40 -1.43 -49.79
C MET A 1 9.56 -1.92 -48.96
N ASP A 2 10.30 -0.99 -48.39
CA ASP A 2 11.56 -1.31 -47.70
C ASP A 2 11.29 -2.07 -46.43
N LYS A 3 11.83 -3.29 -46.33
CA LYS A 3 11.77 -4.18 -45.14
C LYS A 3 12.33 -3.52 -43.87
N LYS A 4 13.07 -2.42 -44.01
CA LYS A 4 13.62 -1.63 -42.89
C LYS A 4 12.59 -0.81 -42.11
N VAL A 5 11.45 -0.44 -42.71
CA VAL A 5 10.43 0.41 -42.06
C VAL A 5 9.55 -0.40 -41.08
N ILE A 6 9.45 -1.71 -41.29
CA ILE A 6 8.63 -2.61 -40.44
C ILE A 6 9.42 -3.13 -39.23
N ALA A 7 10.75 -3.18 -39.32
CA ALA A 7 11.61 -3.72 -38.26
C ALA A 7 11.71 -2.82 -37.02
N LEU A 8 11.64 -1.50 -37.20
CA LEU A 8 11.81 -0.55 -36.10
C LEU A 8 10.69 -0.58 -35.05
N PRO A 9 9.39 -0.61 -35.42
CA PRO A 9 8.32 -0.71 -34.41
C PRO A 9 8.29 -2.07 -33.72
N ILE A 10 8.65 -3.15 -34.40
CA ILE A 10 8.73 -4.49 -33.79
C ILE A 10 9.86 -4.55 -32.77
N PHE A 11 10.99 -3.95 -33.06
CA PHE A 11 12.14 -3.87 -32.14
C PHE A 11 11.81 -3.02 -30.89
N CYS A 12 11.13 -1.88 -31.06
CA CYS A 12 10.64 -1.08 -29.94
C CYS A 12 9.64 -1.83 -29.06
N PHE A 13 8.75 -2.64 -29.66
CA PHE A 13 7.78 -3.44 -28.91
C PHE A 13 8.43 -4.58 -28.11
N LEU A 14 9.48 -5.20 -28.68
CA LEU A 14 10.28 -6.22 -27.97
C LEU A 14 11.09 -5.62 -26.83
N LEU A 15 11.69 -4.44 -27.02
CA LEU A 15 12.39 -3.74 -25.94
C LEU A 15 11.43 -3.31 -24.83
N PHE A 16 10.23 -2.82 -25.16
CA PHE A 16 9.21 -2.47 -24.18
C PHE A 16 8.74 -3.68 -23.36
N GLY A 17 8.59 -4.85 -24.02
CA GLY A 17 8.27 -6.12 -23.33
C GLY A 17 9.35 -6.54 -22.33
N ILE A 18 10.63 -6.42 -22.70
CA ILE A 18 11.76 -6.76 -21.82
C ILE A 18 11.86 -5.80 -20.62
N PHE A 19 11.57 -4.51 -20.80
CA PHE A 19 11.51 -3.56 -19.69
C PHE A 19 10.33 -3.82 -18.75
N PHE A 20 9.20 -4.30 -19.27
CA PHE A 20 8.01 -4.57 -18.44
C PHE A 20 8.18 -5.83 -17.58
N GLU A 21 8.85 -6.88 -18.09
CA GLU A 21 9.09 -8.11 -17.32
C GLU A 21 10.08 -7.91 -16.16
N ASN A 22 11.06 -7.01 -16.30
CA ASN A 22 11.99 -6.71 -15.22
C ASN A 22 11.36 -5.94 -14.03
N SER A 23 10.27 -5.21 -14.26
CA SER A 23 9.56 -4.49 -13.21
C SER A 23 8.73 -5.42 -12.30
N ILE A 24 8.27 -6.57 -12.80
CA ILE A 24 7.44 -7.53 -12.06
C ILE A 24 8.28 -8.48 -11.19
N SER A 25 9.54 -8.72 -11.57
CA SER A 25 10.39 -9.68 -10.85
C SER A 25 10.99 -9.11 -9.56
N GLN A 26 11.06 -7.79 -9.40
CA GLN A 26 11.62 -7.15 -8.22
C GLN A 26 10.66 -7.17 -7.02
N GLU A 27 9.34 -7.15 -7.27
CA GLU A 27 8.29 -7.21 -6.25
C GLU A 27 8.27 -8.53 -5.45
N ARG A 28 8.82 -9.62 -6.01
CA ARG A 28 8.86 -10.93 -5.35
C ARG A 28 10.03 -11.15 -4.37
N SER A 29 11.05 -10.31 -4.38
CA SER A 29 12.27 -10.56 -3.60
C SER A 29 12.12 -10.16 -2.14
N TYR A 30 11.40 -9.10 -1.82
CA TYR A 30 11.23 -8.62 -0.44
C TYR A 30 10.22 -9.46 0.36
N VAL A 31 9.13 -9.89 -0.28
CA VAL A 31 8.11 -10.76 0.34
C VAL A 31 8.69 -12.07 0.87
N LYS A 32 9.83 -12.52 0.33
CA LYS A 32 10.46 -13.79 0.71
C LYS A 32 11.16 -13.76 2.08
N ASN A 33 11.45 -12.56 2.60
CA ASN A 33 12.11 -12.35 3.90
C ASN A 33 11.22 -11.57 4.87
N LEU A 34 9.89 -11.53 4.65
CA LEU A 34 8.98 -10.87 5.57
C LEU A 34 9.05 -11.50 6.96
N LEU A 35 9.22 -10.63 7.94
CA LEU A 35 9.25 -10.99 9.34
C LEU A 35 7.91 -11.58 9.77
N LYS A 36 7.91 -12.84 10.19
CA LYS A 36 6.74 -13.41 10.87
C LYS A 36 6.65 -12.81 12.28
N LEU A 37 5.65 -12.02 12.50
CA LEU A 37 5.38 -11.42 13.80
C LEU A 37 4.81 -12.49 14.74
N THR A 38 5.39 -12.57 15.93
CA THR A 38 4.96 -13.49 17.00
C THR A 38 4.40 -12.75 18.21
N GLU A 39 4.48 -11.42 18.20
CA GLU A 39 4.12 -10.55 19.29
C GLU A 39 3.38 -9.30 18.82
N TYR A 40 2.59 -8.69 19.70
CA TYR A 40 1.90 -7.42 19.39
C TYR A 40 2.86 -6.23 19.21
N VAL A 41 4.05 -6.32 19.78
CA VAL A 41 5.11 -5.33 19.61
C VAL A 41 6.42 -6.05 19.27
N THR A 42 6.93 -5.77 18.09
CA THR A 42 8.23 -6.27 17.62
C THR A 42 9.16 -5.09 17.39
N ASP A 43 10.31 -5.10 18.05
CA ASP A 43 11.36 -4.08 17.94
C ASP A 43 12.67 -4.75 17.52
N GLU A 44 13.02 -4.64 16.23
CA GLU A 44 14.28 -5.18 15.69
C GLU A 44 15.50 -4.30 16.00
N THR A 45 15.26 -3.13 16.59
CA THR A 45 16.30 -2.11 16.79
C THR A 45 16.75 -1.98 18.23
N SER A 46 16.09 -2.69 19.14
CA SER A 46 16.31 -2.55 20.59
C SER A 46 16.18 -1.09 21.05
N THR A 47 15.24 -0.37 20.44
CA THR A 47 14.97 1.05 20.77
C THR A 47 14.18 1.18 22.07
N LEU A 48 13.29 0.23 22.33
CA LEU A 48 12.48 0.17 23.55
C LEU A 48 13.16 -0.69 24.61
N LYS A 49 13.03 -0.28 25.86
CA LYS A 49 13.50 -1.08 26.99
C LYS A 49 12.63 -2.33 27.17
N PRO A 50 13.14 -3.41 27.77
CA PRO A 50 12.34 -4.62 28.01
C PRO A 50 11.03 -4.36 28.76
N GLU A 51 11.05 -3.46 29.75
CA GLU A 51 9.87 -3.08 30.55
C GLU A 51 8.84 -2.35 29.68
N GLU A 52 9.29 -1.43 28.81
CA GLU A 52 8.44 -0.67 27.89
C GLU A 52 7.76 -1.59 26.87
N LEU A 53 8.52 -2.56 26.32
CA LEU A 53 7.98 -3.61 25.45
C LEU A 53 6.92 -4.44 26.15
N SER A 54 7.19 -4.89 27.39
CA SER A 54 6.25 -5.70 28.17
C SER A 54 4.93 -4.95 28.44
N ILE A 55 5.01 -3.67 28.80
CA ILE A 55 3.85 -2.83 29.05
C ILE A 55 2.99 -2.70 27.78
N LEU A 56 3.62 -2.36 26.64
CA LEU A 56 2.90 -2.21 25.37
C LEU A 56 2.28 -3.51 24.90
N ARG A 57 3.00 -4.64 24.98
CA ARG A 57 2.50 -5.97 24.60
C ARG A 57 1.29 -6.36 25.43
N THR A 58 1.38 -6.22 26.75
CA THR A 58 0.27 -6.52 27.68
C THR A 58 -0.94 -5.66 27.35
N ARG A 59 -0.74 -4.37 27.09
CA ARG A 59 -1.81 -3.44 26.77
C ARG A 59 -2.52 -3.81 25.47
N LEU A 60 -1.78 -4.09 24.40
CA LEU A 60 -2.33 -4.45 23.10
C LEU A 60 -3.03 -5.82 23.14
N LYS A 61 -2.46 -6.77 23.88
CA LYS A 61 -3.11 -8.06 24.13
C LYS A 61 -4.45 -7.90 24.82
N ASN A 62 -4.50 -7.15 25.92
CA ASN A 62 -5.74 -6.91 26.68
C ASN A 62 -6.79 -6.18 25.85
N PHE A 63 -6.35 -5.27 24.97
CA PHE A 63 -7.23 -4.60 24.03
C PHE A 63 -7.82 -5.58 23.02
N TYR A 64 -6.99 -6.44 22.42
CA TYR A 64 -7.46 -7.49 21.51
C TYR A 64 -8.44 -8.45 22.19
N ASP A 65 -8.12 -8.93 23.39
CA ASP A 65 -8.97 -9.85 24.15
C ASP A 65 -10.35 -9.26 24.43
N SER A 66 -10.44 -7.93 24.62
CA SER A 66 -11.70 -7.24 24.94
C SER A 66 -12.52 -6.80 23.73
N THR A 67 -11.90 -6.62 22.56
CA THR A 67 -12.56 -5.99 21.39
C THR A 67 -12.49 -6.83 20.12
N SER A 68 -11.60 -7.81 20.07
CA SER A 68 -11.17 -8.55 18.87
C SER A 68 -10.50 -7.65 17.81
N THR A 69 -10.25 -6.37 18.08
CA THR A 69 -9.50 -5.47 17.20
C THR A 69 -8.01 -5.62 17.46
N GLN A 70 -7.25 -5.88 16.44
CA GLN A 70 -5.82 -6.16 16.55
C GLN A 70 -4.99 -4.93 16.19
N ILE A 71 -4.21 -4.42 17.14
CA ILE A 71 -3.21 -3.38 16.91
C ILE A 71 -1.83 -3.99 17.10
N VAL A 72 -0.96 -3.79 16.11
CA VAL A 72 0.42 -4.31 16.09
C VAL A 72 1.38 -3.16 15.90
N VAL A 73 2.50 -3.19 16.61
CA VAL A 73 3.59 -2.23 16.45
C VAL A 73 4.84 -2.95 15.96
N LEU A 74 5.44 -2.43 14.90
CA LEU A 74 6.68 -2.95 14.33
C LEU A 74 7.69 -1.81 14.16
N ILE A 75 8.88 -1.99 14.77
CA ILE A 75 9.99 -1.06 14.62
C ILE A 75 11.09 -1.77 13.84
N LEU A 76 11.37 -1.28 12.63
CA LEU A 76 12.40 -1.78 11.73
C LEU A 76 13.64 -0.89 11.75
N LYS A 77 14.77 -1.49 11.44
CA LYS A 77 16.03 -0.76 11.26
C LYS A 77 16.00 0.09 9.99
N SER A 78 15.55 -0.47 8.88
CA SER A 78 15.47 0.18 7.57
C SER A 78 14.45 -0.51 6.69
N LEU A 79 13.94 0.22 5.69
CA LEU A 79 13.08 -0.27 4.62
C LEU A 79 13.86 -0.88 3.44
N ASN A 80 15.21 -0.86 3.50
CA ASN A 80 16.09 -1.40 2.47
C ASN A 80 15.82 -0.88 1.04
N GLY A 81 15.39 0.36 0.93
CA GLY A 81 15.11 1.03 -0.34
C GLY A 81 13.67 0.90 -0.85
N GLU A 82 12.82 0.17 -0.13
CA GLU A 82 11.39 0.08 -0.46
C GLU A 82 10.60 1.24 0.14
N THR A 83 9.36 1.43 -0.34
CA THR A 83 8.46 2.42 0.25
C THR A 83 7.86 1.88 1.55
N ILE A 84 7.55 2.76 2.48
CA ILE A 84 6.95 2.34 3.76
C ILE A 84 5.54 1.77 3.54
N GLU A 85 4.85 2.22 2.49
CA GLU A 85 3.54 1.74 2.08
C GLU A 85 3.60 0.27 1.65
N GLU A 86 4.55 -0.07 0.77
CA GLU A 86 4.73 -1.44 0.28
C GLU A 86 5.13 -2.39 1.41
N VAL A 87 6.07 -1.97 2.26
CA VAL A 87 6.49 -2.76 3.42
C VAL A 87 5.34 -2.98 4.40
N ALA A 88 4.59 -1.91 4.75
CA ALA A 88 3.49 -2.02 5.68
C ALA A 88 2.37 -2.93 5.17
N ASN A 89 1.94 -2.74 3.92
CA ASN A 89 0.92 -3.58 3.30
C ASN A 89 1.36 -5.05 3.23
N SER A 90 2.62 -5.29 2.81
CA SER A 90 3.17 -6.65 2.73
C SER A 90 3.24 -7.34 4.09
N VAL A 91 3.72 -6.64 5.13
CA VAL A 91 3.78 -7.15 6.51
C VAL A 91 2.36 -7.41 7.04
N PHE A 92 1.44 -6.48 6.81
CA PHE A 92 0.05 -6.60 7.23
C PHE A 92 -0.61 -7.86 6.68
N ARG A 93 -0.53 -8.06 5.37
CA ARG A 93 -1.13 -9.20 4.66
C ARG A 93 -0.44 -10.52 4.98
N TYR A 94 0.90 -10.55 5.02
CA TYR A 94 1.65 -11.76 5.34
C TYR A 94 1.33 -12.29 6.75
N ASN A 95 1.24 -11.38 7.73
CA ASN A 95 0.91 -11.72 9.11
C ASN A 95 -0.60 -11.79 9.36
N LYS A 96 -1.44 -11.51 8.35
CA LYS A 96 -2.90 -11.53 8.43
C LYS A 96 -3.42 -10.75 9.64
N ILE A 97 -2.92 -9.50 9.80
CA ILE A 97 -3.25 -8.66 10.95
C ILE A 97 -4.74 -8.33 10.95
N GLY A 98 -5.42 -8.60 12.07
CA GLY A 98 -6.87 -8.49 12.24
C GLY A 98 -7.57 -9.83 12.34
N THR A 99 -8.88 -9.80 12.49
CA THR A 99 -9.73 -10.98 12.61
C THR A 99 -10.39 -11.27 11.27
N LYS A 100 -10.35 -12.53 10.83
CA LYS A 100 -10.97 -12.99 9.58
C LYS A 100 -12.42 -12.56 9.47
N GLY A 101 -12.76 -11.91 8.36
CA GLY A 101 -14.11 -11.44 8.05
C GLY A 101 -14.55 -10.19 8.82
N LYS A 102 -13.69 -9.67 9.72
CA LYS A 102 -13.87 -8.36 10.36
C LYS A 102 -12.89 -7.33 9.81
N ASP A 103 -11.74 -7.76 9.31
CA ASP A 103 -10.65 -6.94 8.75
C ASP A 103 -10.29 -5.75 9.64
N ASN A 104 -10.31 -6.00 10.96
CA ASN A 104 -10.20 -5.01 12.04
C ASN A 104 -8.78 -4.95 12.61
N GLY A 105 -7.80 -4.97 11.72
CA GLY A 105 -6.38 -4.85 12.06
C GLY A 105 -5.85 -3.42 11.91
N ILE A 106 -4.82 -3.08 12.69
CA ILE A 106 -4.01 -1.86 12.55
C ILE A 106 -2.55 -2.24 12.72
N LEU A 107 -1.70 -1.80 11.80
CA LEU A 107 -0.25 -1.90 11.93
C LEU A 107 0.35 -0.49 12.06
N LEU A 108 1.03 -0.22 13.17
CA LEU A 108 1.90 0.93 13.34
C LEU A 108 3.33 0.49 12.99
N LEU A 109 3.80 0.88 11.81
CA LEU A 109 5.15 0.61 11.32
C LEU A 109 6.03 1.84 11.48
N ILE A 110 7.21 1.66 12.07
CA ILE A 110 8.23 2.70 12.22
C ILE A 110 9.54 2.18 11.65
N SER A 111 10.10 2.88 10.68
CA SER A 111 11.46 2.67 10.21
C SER A 111 12.39 3.70 10.85
N LYS A 112 13.23 3.25 11.78
CA LYS A 112 14.09 4.13 12.57
C LYS A 112 15.17 4.78 11.71
N GLY A 113 15.83 3.99 10.86
CA GLY A 113 16.93 4.48 10.02
C GLY A 113 16.48 5.40 8.89
N ASP A 114 15.28 5.17 8.34
CA ASP A 114 14.71 5.98 7.27
C ASP A 114 13.88 7.16 7.82
N ARG A 115 13.67 7.21 9.14
CA ARG A 115 12.82 8.21 9.85
C ARG A 115 11.40 8.30 9.29
N LYS A 116 10.82 7.15 9.00
CA LYS A 116 9.48 7.04 8.41
C LYS A 116 8.53 6.30 9.34
N ILE A 117 7.28 6.68 9.30
CA ILE A 117 6.19 6.08 10.07
C ILE A 117 4.97 5.88 9.20
N ARG A 118 4.26 4.77 9.41
CA ARG A 118 2.99 4.47 8.77
C ARG A 118 2.01 3.81 9.73
N ILE A 119 0.76 4.19 9.63
CA ILE A 119 -0.38 3.46 10.16
C ILE A 119 -1.07 2.80 8.97
N GLU A 120 -1.07 1.49 8.91
CA GLU A 120 -1.83 0.69 7.94
C GLU A 120 -3.10 0.21 8.59
N VAL A 121 -4.24 0.34 7.90
CA VAL A 121 -5.58 0.11 8.45
C VAL A 121 -6.30 -0.96 7.65
N GLY A 122 -6.88 -1.94 8.34
CA GLY A 122 -7.73 -2.95 7.72
C GLY A 122 -9.09 -2.39 7.31
N TYR A 123 -9.69 -2.95 6.26
CA TYR A 123 -10.95 -2.49 5.67
C TYR A 123 -12.08 -2.28 6.68
N GLY A 124 -12.18 -3.15 7.69
CA GLY A 124 -13.23 -3.06 8.71
C GLY A 124 -13.12 -1.84 9.63
N LEU A 125 -11.99 -1.13 9.59
CA LEU A 125 -11.75 0.05 10.43
C LEU A 125 -11.71 1.36 9.65
N GLU A 126 -11.77 1.36 8.32
CA GLU A 126 -11.70 2.58 7.51
C GLU A 126 -12.80 3.60 7.86
N GLY A 127 -13.96 3.11 8.26
CA GLY A 127 -15.07 3.97 8.69
C GLY A 127 -14.83 4.73 10.00
N VAL A 128 -14.01 4.18 10.92
CA VAL A 128 -13.70 4.78 12.22
C VAL A 128 -12.30 5.41 12.26
N LEU A 129 -11.39 4.92 11.45
CA LEU A 129 -10.02 5.40 11.30
C LEU A 129 -9.69 5.66 9.82
N PRO A 130 -10.29 6.68 9.18
CA PRO A 130 -9.95 7.05 7.81
C PRO A 130 -8.52 7.65 7.73
N ASP A 131 -7.94 7.66 6.53
CA ASP A 131 -6.56 8.09 6.26
C ASP A 131 -6.23 9.46 6.84
N VAL A 132 -7.16 10.40 6.74
CA VAL A 132 -6.98 11.77 7.29
C VAL A 132 -6.81 11.73 8.80
N LEU A 133 -7.55 10.88 9.51
CA LEU A 133 -7.43 10.73 10.95
C LEU A 133 -6.13 10.00 11.32
N ALA A 134 -5.78 8.95 10.59
CA ALA A 134 -4.50 8.25 10.75
C ALA A 134 -3.31 9.23 10.57
N LYS A 135 -3.35 10.07 9.54
CA LYS A 135 -2.34 11.13 9.32
C LYS A 135 -2.27 12.11 10.47
N LYS A 136 -3.42 12.56 10.98
CA LYS A 136 -3.48 13.46 12.12
C LYS A 136 -2.86 12.82 13.37
N ILE A 137 -3.17 11.57 13.68
CA ILE A 137 -2.59 10.85 14.81
C ILE A 137 -1.06 10.78 14.69
N ILE A 138 -0.54 10.46 13.52
CA ILE A 138 0.90 10.46 13.28
C ILE A 138 1.48 11.82 13.62
N GLN A 139 0.91 12.89 13.08
CA GLN A 139 1.46 14.23 13.17
C GLN A 139 1.33 14.85 14.57
N THR A 140 0.25 14.57 15.30
CA THR A 140 -0.01 15.22 16.59
C THR A 140 0.43 14.39 17.78
N GLU A 141 0.31 13.06 17.71
CA GLU A 141 0.54 12.19 18.85
C GLU A 141 1.90 11.48 18.79
N ILE A 142 2.36 11.08 17.59
CA ILE A 142 3.52 10.20 17.47
C ILE A 142 4.79 10.97 17.06
N SER A 143 4.78 11.60 15.88
CA SER A 143 5.96 12.23 15.29
C SER A 143 6.66 13.27 16.16
N PRO A 144 5.97 14.10 16.97
CA PRO A 144 6.66 15.08 17.81
C PRO A 144 7.59 14.45 18.86
N SER A 145 7.23 13.27 19.37
CA SER A 145 8.07 12.53 20.31
C SER A 145 9.20 11.79 19.60
N LEU A 146 8.93 11.16 18.45
CA LEU A 146 9.92 10.47 17.66
C LEU A 146 11.04 11.38 17.14
N LYS A 147 10.69 12.61 16.74
CA LYS A 147 11.67 13.65 16.34
C LYS A 147 12.69 13.97 17.42
N ASN A 148 12.34 13.76 18.68
CA ASN A 148 13.18 13.97 19.83
C ASN A 148 13.70 12.66 20.43
N ASP A 149 13.74 11.58 19.64
CA ASP A 149 14.16 10.22 20.01
C ASP A 149 13.41 9.60 21.22
N ARG A 150 12.23 10.17 21.57
CA ARG A 150 11.37 9.66 22.64
C ARG A 150 10.37 8.62 22.09
N TYR A 151 10.90 7.49 21.61
CA TYR A 151 10.12 6.47 20.89
C TYR A 151 9.00 5.88 21.74
N TYR A 152 9.30 5.46 22.97
CA TYR A 152 8.27 4.86 23.84
C TYR A 152 7.10 5.82 24.08
N GLU A 153 7.38 7.08 24.34
CA GLU A 153 6.35 8.09 24.58
C GLU A 153 5.46 8.29 23.33
N GLY A 154 6.07 8.45 22.16
CA GLY A 154 5.32 8.62 20.92
C GLY A 154 4.48 7.39 20.55
N ILE A 155 5.05 6.20 20.67
CA ILE A 155 4.35 4.94 20.40
C ILE A 155 3.21 4.75 21.39
N SER A 156 3.46 4.98 22.70
CA SER A 156 2.44 4.81 23.73
C SER A 156 1.26 5.75 23.53
N ARG A 157 1.51 7.03 23.21
CA ARG A 157 0.45 8.01 22.91
C ARG A 157 -0.32 7.64 21.63
N GLY A 158 0.38 7.21 20.60
CA GLY A 158 -0.25 6.75 19.36
C GLY A 158 -1.16 5.56 19.59
N VAL A 159 -0.67 4.55 20.30
CA VAL A 159 -1.43 3.35 20.68
C VAL A 159 -2.69 3.72 21.48
N GLU A 160 -2.56 4.62 22.49
CA GLU A 160 -3.70 5.11 23.25
C GLU A 160 -4.76 5.73 22.37
N THR A 161 -4.31 6.60 21.47
CA THR A 161 -5.22 7.29 20.55
C THR A 161 -5.90 6.31 19.60
N LEU A 162 -5.16 5.35 19.04
CA LEU A 162 -5.73 4.30 18.19
C LEU A 162 -6.76 3.45 18.92
N ILE A 163 -6.51 3.09 20.19
CA ILE A 163 -7.47 2.38 21.04
C ILE A 163 -8.74 3.23 21.26
N SER A 164 -8.59 4.50 21.58
CA SER A 164 -9.71 5.43 21.79
C SER A 164 -10.56 5.64 20.54
N VAL A 165 -9.92 5.79 19.38
CA VAL A 165 -10.59 5.91 18.07
C VAL A 165 -11.40 4.67 17.76
N THR A 166 -10.81 3.50 17.90
CA THR A 166 -11.50 2.23 17.58
C THR A 166 -12.63 1.89 18.53
N ARG A 167 -12.63 2.46 19.74
CA ARG A 167 -13.76 2.38 20.70
C ARG A 167 -14.83 3.44 20.43
N GLY A 168 -14.62 4.38 19.54
CA GLY A 168 -15.52 5.52 19.32
C GLY A 168 -15.47 6.58 20.42
N GLU A 169 -14.42 6.55 21.25
CA GLU A 169 -14.24 7.49 22.38
C GLU A 169 -13.44 8.74 21.99
N TYR A 170 -12.80 8.72 20.82
CA TYR A 170 -11.94 9.82 20.37
C TYR A 170 -12.77 11.02 19.89
N LYS A 171 -12.66 12.12 20.60
CA LYS A 171 -13.21 13.41 20.19
C LYS A 171 -12.11 14.24 19.53
N VAL A 172 -12.27 14.54 18.24
CA VAL A 172 -11.39 15.48 17.54
C VAL A 172 -11.52 16.84 18.24
N SER A 173 -10.53 17.25 19.00
CA SER A 173 -10.50 18.62 19.52
C SER A 173 -10.30 19.54 18.32
N SER A 174 -11.32 20.31 17.98
CA SER A 174 -11.36 21.28 16.87
C SER A 174 -10.52 22.51 17.19
N THR A 175 -9.21 22.31 17.41
CA THR A 175 -8.23 23.40 17.35
C THR A 175 -7.59 23.35 15.97
N GLU A 176 -8.43 23.48 14.94
CA GLU A 176 -7.96 23.72 13.59
C GLU A 176 -7.51 25.19 13.49
N LYS A 177 -6.20 25.40 13.62
CA LYS A 177 -5.59 26.42 12.75
C LYS A 177 -5.64 25.82 11.35
N GLU A 178 -6.56 26.30 10.52
CA GLU A 178 -6.55 26.07 9.08
C GLU A 178 -5.16 26.43 8.54
N THR A 179 -4.29 25.46 8.44
CA THR A 179 -3.09 25.57 7.62
C THR A 179 -3.59 25.49 6.19
N LYS A 180 -3.82 26.67 5.58
CA LYS A 180 -4.07 26.77 4.14
C LYS A 180 -3.00 25.97 3.44
N SER A 181 -3.39 24.77 2.99
CA SER A 181 -2.60 23.94 2.09
C SER A 181 -2.33 24.78 0.84
N ASN A 182 -1.13 25.31 0.77
CA ASN A 182 -0.64 26.00 -0.40
C ASN A 182 -0.52 24.95 -1.52
N ASN A 183 -1.56 24.90 -2.33
CA ASN A 183 -1.73 23.99 -3.46
C ASN A 183 -0.73 24.32 -4.59
N LYS A 184 0.56 24.05 -4.35
CA LYS A 184 1.61 24.18 -5.37
C LYS A 184 1.62 23.04 -6.39
N ASN A 185 0.86 21.97 -6.14
CA ASN A 185 0.86 20.77 -7.00
C ASN A 185 -0.14 20.85 -8.17
N THR A 186 -1.16 21.74 -8.11
CA THR A 186 -2.13 21.92 -9.20
C THR A 186 -1.49 22.45 -10.48
N LEU A 187 -0.53 23.36 -10.38
CA LEU A 187 0.21 23.88 -11.54
C LEU A 187 1.04 22.78 -12.22
N SER A 188 1.71 21.94 -11.45
CA SER A 188 2.49 20.81 -11.98
C SER A 188 1.60 19.78 -12.66
N THR A 189 0.45 19.45 -12.07
CA THR A 189 -0.51 18.48 -12.63
C THR A 189 -1.13 19.01 -13.93
N ILE A 190 -1.48 20.31 -14.00
CA ILE A 190 -2.01 20.95 -15.21
C ILE A 190 -0.95 20.93 -16.34
N ILE A 191 0.32 21.21 -16.02
CA ILE A 191 1.41 21.16 -17.00
C ILE A 191 1.59 19.75 -17.55
N VAL A 192 1.56 18.72 -16.73
CA VAL A 192 1.66 17.32 -17.19
C VAL A 192 0.49 16.96 -18.09
N ILE A 193 -0.73 17.30 -17.70
CA ILE A 193 -1.94 17.02 -18.52
C ILE A 193 -1.88 17.74 -19.86
N THR A 194 -1.43 19.00 -19.90
CA THR A 194 -1.31 19.76 -21.17
C THR A 194 -0.23 19.17 -22.08
N ILE A 195 0.91 18.72 -21.54
CA ILE A 195 1.95 18.06 -22.33
C ILE A 195 1.42 16.75 -22.94
N VAL A 196 0.73 15.92 -22.15
CA VAL A 196 0.13 14.67 -22.64
C VAL A 196 -0.92 14.94 -23.72
N ALA A 197 -1.77 15.96 -23.54
CA ALA A 197 -2.77 16.35 -24.55
C ALA A 197 -2.13 16.80 -25.86
N ILE A 198 -1.04 17.56 -25.81
CA ILE A 198 -0.28 17.98 -27.00
C ILE A 198 0.31 16.76 -27.71
N PHE A 199 0.90 15.80 -26.97
CA PHE A 199 1.44 14.57 -27.56
C PHE A 199 0.35 13.75 -28.27
N VAL A 200 -0.82 13.61 -27.66
CA VAL A 200 -1.98 12.91 -28.26
C VAL A 200 -2.43 13.62 -29.53
N LEU A 201 -2.52 14.95 -29.53
CA LEU A 201 -2.91 15.72 -30.73
C LEU A 201 -1.89 15.57 -31.88
N ILE A 202 -0.59 15.62 -31.57
CA ILE A 202 0.48 15.39 -32.56
C ILE A 202 0.37 13.98 -33.14
N PHE A 203 0.13 12.97 -32.28
CA PHE A 203 -0.04 11.58 -32.71
C PHE A 203 -1.25 11.40 -33.63
N ILE A 204 -2.41 11.97 -33.25
CA ILE A 204 -3.64 11.96 -34.06
C ILE A 204 -3.40 12.67 -35.40
N PHE A 205 -2.75 13.82 -35.38
CA PHE A 205 -2.44 14.57 -36.62
C PHE A 205 -1.50 13.78 -37.54
N SER A 206 -0.48 13.16 -36.99
CA SER A 206 0.44 12.29 -37.74
C SER A 206 -0.26 11.06 -38.32
N PHE A 207 -1.18 10.47 -37.55
CA PHE A 207 -1.98 9.31 -37.97
C PHE A 207 -2.96 9.68 -39.10
N ILE A 208 -3.67 10.81 -38.97
CA ILE A 208 -4.57 11.33 -40.02
C ILE A 208 -3.80 11.64 -41.32
N ARG A 209 -2.61 12.25 -41.19
CA ARG A 209 -1.74 12.53 -42.34
C ARG A 209 -1.26 11.24 -43.03
N SER A 210 -1.01 10.18 -42.26
CA SER A 210 -0.66 8.85 -42.78
C SER A 210 -1.83 8.22 -43.56
N ILE A 211 -3.06 8.37 -43.08
CA ILE A 211 -4.27 7.84 -43.76
C ILE A 211 -4.57 8.60 -45.05
N ILE A 212 -4.47 9.94 -45.02
CA ILE A 212 -4.70 10.78 -46.21
C ILE A 212 -3.63 10.55 -47.28
N GLY A 213 -2.39 10.24 -46.85
CA GLY A 213 -1.27 9.88 -47.77
C GLY A 213 -1.46 8.52 -48.47
N MET A 214 -2.32 7.63 -47.96
CA MET A 214 -2.59 6.31 -48.53
C MET A 214 -3.80 6.31 -49.51
N GLY A 215 -4.44 7.45 -49.74
CA GLY A 215 -5.65 7.59 -50.55
C GLY A 215 -5.44 7.54 -52.08
N LYS A 216 -4.31 7.01 -52.59
CA LYS A 216 -4.14 6.74 -54.04
C LYS A 216 -3.43 5.41 -54.25
N ARG A 217 -4.15 4.28 -54.17
CA ARG A 217 -4.01 3.13 -55.08
C ARG A 217 -4.87 1.93 -54.67
N ARG A 218 -5.77 1.61 -55.68
CA ARG A 218 -6.30 0.31 -56.10
C ARG A 218 -7.39 -0.40 -55.26
N LYS A 219 -8.55 -0.45 -55.93
CA LYS A 219 -9.58 -1.50 -55.85
C LYS A 219 -8.98 -2.91 -55.92
N GLY A 220 -9.46 -3.81 -55.13
CA GLY A 220 -9.24 -5.26 -55.30
C GLY A 220 -9.73 -6.06 -54.09
N GLU A 221 -10.86 -6.69 -54.28
CA GLU A 221 -11.35 -7.97 -53.79
C GLU A 221 -11.63 -8.26 -52.30
N ALA A 222 -12.83 -8.76 -52.14
CA ALA A 222 -13.49 -9.28 -50.95
C ALA A 222 -12.87 -10.60 -50.49
N GLY A 223 -12.89 -10.84 -49.19
CA GLY A 223 -12.60 -12.12 -48.58
C GLY A 223 -13.11 -12.15 -47.15
N SER A 224 -14.31 -12.66 -46.99
CA SER A 224 -14.98 -12.97 -45.73
C SER A 224 -14.35 -14.19 -45.13
N TYR A 225 -13.92 -14.14 -43.86
CA TYR A 225 -13.89 -15.34 -42.98
C TYR A 225 -14.28 -14.95 -41.55
N PHE A 226 -15.43 -15.43 -41.19
CA PHE A 226 -15.98 -15.55 -39.85
C PHE A 226 -15.32 -16.75 -39.15
N SER A 227 -14.79 -16.61 -37.98
CA SER A 227 -14.48 -17.72 -37.09
C SER A 227 -14.69 -17.33 -35.64
N SER A 228 -15.71 -17.95 -35.11
CA SER A 228 -16.15 -17.99 -33.73
C SER A 228 -15.24 -18.90 -32.92
N TYR A 229 -14.76 -18.48 -31.78
CA TYR A 229 -14.26 -19.39 -30.74
C TYR A 229 -14.84 -19.00 -29.39
N ASP A 230 -15.76 -19.84 -28.97
CA ASP A 230 -16.19 -20.03 -27.59
C ASP A 230 -15.05 -20.69 -26.81
N SER A 231 -14.76 -20.21 -25.63
CA SER A 231 -13.96 -20.96 -24.65
C SER A 231 -14.40 -20.61 -23.23
N ASN A 232 -15.20 -21.51 -22.73
CA ASN A 232 -15.61 -21.71 -21.36
C ASN A 232 -14.41 -22.18 -20.52
N SER A 233 -14.02 -21.51 -19.45
CA SER A 233 -13.11 -22.02 -18.45
C SER A 233 -13.67 -21.87 -17.05
N SER A 234 -14.09 -23.01 -16.52
CA SER A 234 -14.51 -23.23 -15.15
C SER A 234 -13.31 -23.15 -14.20
N TYR A 235 -13.45 -22.36 -13.12
CA TYR A 235 -12.50 -22.37 -12.02
C TYR A 235 -13.00 -23.29 -10.92
N SER A 236 -12.19 -24.30 -10.60
CA SER A 236 -12.36 -25.18 -9.45
C SER A 236 -11.77 -24.51 -8.21
N SER A 237 -12.58 -24.42 -7.17
CA SER A 237 -12.21 -23.94 -5.84
C SER A 237 -11.63 -25.10 -5.03
N ASP A 238 -10.35 -25.05 -4.72
CA ASP A 238 -9.74 -25.94 -3.75
C ASP A 238 -9.91 -25.37 -2.34
N SER A 239 -10.67 -26.12 -1.52
CA SER A 239 -10.87 -25.85 -0.11
C SER A 239 -9.78 -26.53 0.71
N TYR A 240 -8.91 -25.74 1.35
CA TYR A 240 -7.98 -26.26 2.34
C TYR A 240 -8.57 -26.10 3.74
N SER A 241 -8.83 -27.23 4.39
CA SER A 241 -9.14 -27.31 5.80
C SER A 241 -7.84 -27.24 6.60
N SER A 242 -7.69 -26.23 7.47
CA SER A 242 -6.59 -26.14 8.41
C SER A 242 -7.10 -26.42 9.81
N SER A 243 -6.50 -27.44 10.42
CA SER A 243 -6.67 -27.85 11.82
C SER A 243 -6.22 -26.78 12.78
N SER A 244 -7.06 -26.50 13.79
CA SER A 244 -6.79 -25.62 14.91
C SER A 244 -5.85 -26.28 15.90
N SER A 245 -4.66 -25.71 16.10
CA SER A 245 -3.87 -25.92 17.31
C SER A 245 -3.96 -24.65 18.16
N SER A 246 -4.49 -24.81 19.36
CA SER A 246 -4.59 -23.78 20.38
C SER A 246 -3.22 -23.54 20.99
N ASP A 247 -2.53 -22.50 20.52
CA ASP A 247 -1.38 -21.93 21.17
C ASP A 247 -1.68 -20.47 21.51
N SER A 248 -1.41 -20.06 22.75
CA SER A 248 -1.78 -18.75 23.30
C SER A 248 -0.79 -17.64 22.88
N GLY A 249 -0.23 -17.75 21.68
CA GLY A 249 0.63 -16.79 21.04
C GLY A 249 -0.12 -15.81 20.15
N PHE A 250 0.54 -14.74 19.74
CA PHE A 250 0.11 -13.83 18.68
C PHE A 250 -0.28 -14.65 17.44
N SER A 251 -1.54 -14.55 16.99
CA SER A 251 -2.03 -15.13 15.75
C SER A 251 -2.79 -14.08 14.98
N GLY A 252 -2.30 -13.74 13.80
CA GLY A 252 -3.05 -12.96 12.82
C GLY A 252 -4.28 -13.75 12.39
N GLY A 253 -5.47 -13.18 12.60
CA GLY A 253 -6.76 -13.85 12.38
C GLY A 253 -7.19 -13.91 10.92
N GLY A 254 -6.46 -13.29 9.98
CA GLY A 254 -6.77 -13.27 8.56
C GLY A 254 -7.47 -12.01 8.06
N GLY A 255 -7.21 -10.84 8.68
CA GLY A 255 -7.65 -9.55 8.16
C GLY A 255 -6.94 -9.15 6.87
N ASP A 256 -7.59 -8.36 6.03
CA ASP A 256 -7.04 -7.78 4.81
C ASP A 256 -7.05 -6.24 4.88
N SER A 257 -6.12 -5.62 4.17
CA SER A 257 -6.00 -4.17 4.00
C SER A 257 -5.87 -3.86 2.52
N GLY A 258 -6.58 -2.85 2.06
CA GLY A 258 -6.48 -2.32 0.70
C GLY A 258 -5.40 -1.26 0.51
N GLY A 259 -4.53 -1.08 1.54
CA GLY A 259 -3.56 0.01 1.56
C GLY A 259 -4.11 1.29 2.18
N GLY A 260 -5.26 1.22 2.89
CA GLY A 260 -5.76 2.31 3.71
C GLY A 260 -4.80 2.65 4.83
N GLY A 261 -4.79 3.91 5.27
CA GLY A 261 -3.89 4.41 6.30
C GLY A 261 -3.12 5.66 5.89
N ALA A 262 -2.09 5.99 6.63
CA ALA A 262 -1.29 7.18 6.35
C ALA A 262 0.17 7.00 6.73
N SER A 263 1.06 7.72 6.04
CA SER A 263 2.49 7.76 6.32
C SER A 263 2.99 9.20 6.47
N ASP A 264 4.12 9.35 7.16
CA ASP A 264 4.84 10.60 7.35
C ASP A 264 6.33 10.38 7.61
N ASP A 265 7.11 11.45 7.50
CA ASP A 265 8.50 11.49 7.94
C ASP A 265 8.57 12.17 9.33
N PHE A 266 9.56 11.76 10.17
CA PHE A 266 9.78 12.35 11.48
C PHE A 266 11.25 12.66 11.78
#